data_fdefdcf737647000de541cc356b73857
#
_entry.id   fdefdcf737647000de541cc356b73857
#
_cell.length_a   1.000
_cell.length_b   1.000
_cell.length_c   1.000
_cell.angle_alpha   90.00
_cell.angle_beta   90.00
_cell.angle_gamma   90.00
#
_symmetry.space_group_name_H-M   'P 1'
#
loop_
_entity.id
_entity.type
_entity.pdbx_description
1 polymer ?
#
loop_
_entity_poly.entity_id
_entity_poly.type
_entity_poly.pdbx_seq_one_letter_code
_entity_poly.pdbx_strand_id
1 'polypeptide(L)'
;AYADREVLLDVHLVQQWRGEPHGREGQPLAWVSPWQLDGYPMPAADVPIVRALQLPDRYLITPAAVADKAAFLRGLEMALRQGIGLVQLRVFDLDRASHLALAVEAQKLCAAYGARLLINSDEELAAQVGAAGVHLSSRQLQGLQESPRQNGLLAASCHNADDLRRAQALGVDLAVLSPVLPTRSHPDAQPLGWERFATLADQAAIPVYALGGMHPGLLTQAWEAGAQGVAGIRGLWPQALA
;
A
#
# COMPACT_ATOMS: atom_id res chain seq x y z
N ALA A 1 21.96 1.41 3.09
CA ALA A 1 22.58 1.88 4.33
C ALA A 1 24.08 2.09 4.07
N TYR A 2 24.63 3.17 4.60
CA TYR A 2 26.09 3.40 4.59
C TYR A 2 26.68 2.71 5.81
N ALA A 3 27.80 2.02 5.64
CA ALA A 3 28.41 1.23 6.72
C ALA A 3 29.03 2.08 7.85
N ASP A 4 29.28 3.35 7.59
CA ASP A 4 30.07 4.27 8.42
C ASP A 4 29.32 5.50 8.91
N ARG A 5 28.06 5.67 8.51
CA ARG A 5 27.26 6.87 8.87
C ARG A 5 25.77 6.61 8.81
N GLU A 6 25.02 7.30 9.65
CA GLU A 6 23.57 7.52 9.51
C GLU A 6 23.32 8.77 8.66
N VAL A 7 22.35 8.68 7.76
CA VAL A 7 21.88 9.80 6.94
C VAL A 7 20.38 9.97 7.20
N LEU A 8 20.02 11.12 7.75
CA LEU A 8 18.64 11.56 7.87
C LEU A 8 18.29 12.41 6.64
N LEU A 9 17.31 11.95 5.86
CA LEU A 9 16.77 12.71 4.74
C LEU A 9 15.48 13.40 5.16
N ASP A 10 15.48 14.72 5.14
CA ASP A 10 14.26 15.52 5.33
C ASP A 10 13.62 15.76 3.96
N VAL A 11 12.48 15.11 3.72
CA VAL A 11 11.84 15.06 2.40
C VAL A 11 10.53 15.83 2.41
N HIS A 12 10.42 16.81 1.53
CA HIS A 12 9.24 17.66 1.40
C HIS A 12 8.57 17.53 0.03
N LEU A 13 7.25 17.42 0.02
CA LEU A 13 6.46 17.58 -1.19
C LEU A 13 6.23 19.06 -1.48
N VAL A 14 6.88 19.59 -2.50
CA VAL A 14 6.71 20.98 -2.94
C VAL A 14 5.52 21.08 -3.89
N GLN A 15 4.43 21.68 -3.44
CA GLN A 15 3.20 21.85 -4.23
C GLN A 15 3.16 23.16 -5.02
N GLN A 16 3.88 24.18 -4.58
CA GLN A 16 3.94 25.49 -5.22
C GLN A 16 5.34 26.07 -5.11
N TRP A 17 5.79 26.73 -6.17
CA TRP A 17 7.08 27.45 -6.19
C TRP A 17 6.97 28.72 -7.02
N ARG A 18 7.96 29.63 -6.88
CA ARG A 18 8.09 30.84 -7.68
C ARG A 18 9.44 30.85 -8.38
N GLY A 19 9.48 31.34 -9.60
CA GLY A 19 10.69 31.42 -10.44
C GLY A 19 10.99 30.10 -11.16
N GLU A 20 12.15 30.03 -11.79
CA GLU A 20 12.64 28.80 -12.47
C GLU A 20 13.57 28.01 -11.55
N PRO A 21 13.33 26.72 -11.35
CA PRO A 21 14.26 25.87 -10.62
C PRO A 21 15.61 25.79 -11.35
N HIS A 22 16.69 25.91 -10.59
CA HIS A 22 18.06 25.72 -11.12
C HIS A 22 18.94 25.03 -10.08
N GLY A 23 19.92 24.27 -10.56
CA GLY A 23 20.92 23.64 -9.70
C GLY A 23 21.88 24.67 -9.12
N ARG A 24 21.84 24.89 -7.81
CA ARG A 24 22.69 25.87 -7.11
C ARG A 24 24.19 25.59 -7.24
N GLU A 25 24.55 24.33 -7.40
CA GLU A 25 25.92 23.83 -7.53
C GLU A 25 26.23 23.42 -8.99
N GLY A 26 25.40 23.85 -9.95
CA GLY A 26 25.57 23.52 -11.37
C GLY A 26 25.08 22.11 -11.76
N GLN A 27 24.44 21.37 -10.85
CA GLN A 27 23.86 20.06 -11.17
C GLN A 27 22.73 20.22 -12.20
N PRO A 28 22.62 19.27 -13.15
CA PRO A 28 21.53 19.27 -14.11
C PRO A 28 20.20 18.98 -13.42
N LEU A 29 19.13 19.59 -13.91
CA LEU A 29 17.76 19.33 -13.48
C LEU A 29 16.94 18.74 -14.61
N ALA A 30 16.02 17.84 -14.30
CA ALA A 30 15.05 17.28 -15.21
C ALA A 30 13.68 17.18 -14.54
N TRP A 31 12.63 17.52 -15.30
CA TRP A 31 11.25 17.23 -14.90
C TRP A 31 10.88 15.83 -15.38
N VAL A 32 10.63 14.94 -14.44
CA VAL A 32 10.29 13.54 -14.70
C VAL A 32 9.02 13.15 -13.93
N SER A 33 8.21 12.28 -14.50
CA SER A 33 7.10 11.70 -13.74
C SER A 33 7.62 10.68 -12.73
N PRO A 34 6.90 10.43 -11.61
CA PRO A 34 7.31 9.42 -10.63
C PRO A 34 7.62 8.04 -11.25
N TRP A 35 6.89 7.66 -12.29
CA TRP A 35 7.05 6.37 -13.00
C TRP A 35 8.30 6.27 -13.87
N GLN A 36 8.94 7.39 -14.18
CA GLN A 36 10.19 7.45 -14.95
C GLN A 36 11.43 7.42 -14.04
N LEU A 37 11.26 7.55 -12.73
CA LEU A 37 12.36 7.60 -11.77
C LEU A 37 13.18 6.31 -11.72
N ASP A 38 12.57 5.17 -12.03
CA ASP A 38 13.28 3.88 -12.10
C ASP A 38 14.36 3.85 -13.19
N GLY A 39 14.27 4.72 -14.19
CA GLY A 39 15.28 4.89 -15.24
C GLY A 39 16.49 5.74 -14.85
N TYR A 40 16.49 6.33 -13.65
CA TYR A 40 17.56 7.18 -13.15
C TYR A 40 18.39 6.45 -12.08
N PRO A 41 19.72 6.61 -12.09
CA PRO A 41 20.56 6.07 -11.01
C PRO A 41 20.28 6.85 -9.72
N MET A 42 19.65 6.21 -8.74
CA MET A 42 19.32 6.80 -7.44
C MET A 42 20.25 6.27 -6.36
N PRO A 43 20.74 7.13 -5.44
CA PRO A 43 21.39 6.68 -4.21
C PRO A 43 20.50 5.72 -3.43
N ALA A 44 21.09 4.76 -2.72
CA ALA A 44 20.32 3.77 -1.95
C ALA A 44 19.39 4.40 -0.91
N ALA A 45 19.75 5.58 -0.38
CA ALA A 45 18.93 6.33 0.56
C ALA A 45 17.65 6.92 -0.08
N ASP A 46 17.64 7.17 -1.39
CA ASP A 46 16.51 7.80 -2.08
C ASP A 46 15.49 6.76 -2.58
N VAL A 47 15.86 5.48 -2.66
CA VAL A 47 14.97 4.40 -3.13
C VAL A 47 13.62 4.35 -2.39
N PRO A 48 13.56 4.47 -1.04
CA PRO A 48 12.27 4.52 -0.32
C PRO A 48 11.42 5.73 -0.70
N ILE A 49 12.06 6.88 -1.01
CA ILE A 49 11.37 8.12 -1.43
C ILE A 49 10.73 7.91 -2.80
N VAL A 50 11.47 7.34 -3.75
CA VAL A 50 10.96 7.02 -5.09
C VAL A 50 9.75 6.06 -4.98
N ARG A 51 9.85 5.04 -4.14
CA ARG A 51 8.74 4.11 -3.88
C ARG A 51 7.52 4.83 -3.31
N ALA A 52 7.71 5.71 -2.33
CA ALA A 52 6.61 6.48 -1.74
C ALA A 52 5.92 7.37 -2.78
N LEU A 53 6.68 8.00 -3.69
CA LEU A 53 6.13 8.83 -4.78
C LEU A 53 5.31 8.01 -5.80
N GLN A 54 5.63 6.74 -5.98
CA GLN A 54 4.93 5.83 -6.89
C GLN A 54 3.71 5.13 -6.26
N LEU A 55 3.52 5.25 -4.95
CA LEU A 55 2.40 4.65 -4.24
C LEU A 55 1.23 5.64 -4.12
N PRO A 56 -0.03 5.21 -4.36
CA PRO A 56 -1.20 6.05 -4.16
C PRO A 56 -1.46 6.30 -2.67
N ASP A 57 -2.27 7.29 -2.38
CA ASP A 57 -2.67 7.67 -1.03
C ASP A 57 -3.80 6.81 -0.43
N ARG A 58 -4.47 6.00 -1.26
CA ARG A 58 -5.59 5.14 -0.85
C ARG A 58 -5.37 3.71 -1.30
N TYR A 59 -5.44 2.79 -0.34
CA TYR A 59 -5.28 1.36 -0.54
C TYR A 59 -6.57 0.63 -0.16
N LEU A 60 -7.34 0.23 -1.15
CA LEU A 60 -8.58 -0.52 -0.94
C LEU A 60 -8.27 -1.98 -0.61
N ILE A 61 -8.83 -2.47 0.48
CA ILE A 61 -8.90 -3.91 0.79
C ILE A 61 -10.34 -4.35 0.50
N THR A 62 -10.52 -5.32 -0.37
CA THR A 62 -11.87 -5.76 -0.73
C THR A 62 -12.60 -6.42 0.44
N PRO A 63 -13.94 -6.47 0.43
CA PRO A 63 -14.70 -7.33 1.33
C PRO A 63 -14.22 -8.78 1.27
N ALA A 64 -14.30 -9.48 2.41
CA ALA A 64 -13.81 -10.85 2.55
C ALA A 64 -14.75 -11.91 1.95
N ALA A 65 -16.02 -11.56 1.74
CA ALA A 65 -17.04 -12.44 1.21
C ALA A 65 -17.61 -11.90 -0.11
N VAL A 66 -17.96 -12.80 -1.00
CA VAL A 66 -18.52 -12.52 -2.34
C VAL A 66 -19.86 -13.23 -2.48
N ALA A 67 -20.92 -12.60 -2.01
CA ALA A 67 -22.27 -13.16 -2.14
C ALA A 67 -22.78 -13.18 -3.60
N ASP A 68 -22.41 -12.16 -4.38
CA ASP A 68 -22.69 -12.03 -5.82
C ASP A 68 -21.46 -11.45 -6.51
N LYS A 69 -20.86 -12.23 -7.42
CA LYS A 69 -19.68 -11.83 -8.20
C LYS A 69 -19.92 -10.56 -9.01
N ALA A 70 -21.08 -10.43 -9.66
CA ALA A 70 -21.38 -9.27 -10.49
C ALA A 70 -21.51 -7.99 -9.63
N ALA A 71 -22.18 -8.08 -8.48
CA ALA A 71 -22.27 -6.97 -7.53
C ALA A 71 -20.89 -6.59 -6.97
N PHE A 72 -20.05 -7.58 -6.64
CA PHE A 72 -18.69 -7.35 -6.17
C PHE A 72 -17.84 -6.59 -7.22
N LEU A 73 -17.86 -7.03 -8.48
CA LEU A 73 -17.12 -6.38 -9.57
C LEU A 73 -17.64 -4.97 -9.86
N ARG A 74 -18.96 -4.74 -9.78
CA ARG A 74 -19.52 -3.38 -9.85
C ARG A 74 -19.02 -2.50 -8.70
N GLY A 75 -18.98 -3.03 -7.48
CA GLY A 75 -18.42 -2.31 -6.32
C GLY A 75 -16.95 -1.95 -6.50
N LEU A 76 -16.16 -2.90 -7.00
CA LEU A 76 -14.75 -2.65 -7.33
C LEU A 76 -14.61 -1.55 -8.39
N GLU A 77 -15.38 -1.62 -9.48
CA GLU A 77 -15.35 -0.62 -10.54
C GLU A 77 -15.75 0.77 -10.01
N MET A 78 -16.74 0.87 -9.16
CA MET A 78 -17.13 2.14 -8.53
C MET A 78 -16.00 2.72 -7.67
N ALA A 79 -15.28 1.90 -6.92
CA ALA A 79 -14.11 2.33 -6.16
C ALA A 79 -12.99 2.85 -7.06
N LEU A 80 -12.70 2.13 -8.15
CA LEU A 80 -11.70 2.52 -9.14
C LEU A 80 -12.06 3.86 -9.80
N ARG A 81 -13.32 4.08 -10.14
CA ARG A 81 -13.82 5.38 -10.65
C ARG A 81 -13.65 6.54 -9.65
N GLN A 82 -13.59 6.25 -8.35
CA GLN A 82 -13.28 7.23 -7.31
C GLN A 82 -11.77 7.48 -7.15
N GLY A 83 -10.93 6.91 -8.03
CA GLY A 83 -9.49 7.12 -8.05
C GLY A 83 -8.71 6.22 -7.08
N ILE A 84 -9.23 5.06 -6.71
CA ILE A 84 -8.45 4.03 -6.01
C ILE A 84 -7.37 3.50 -6.96
N GLY A 85 -6.09 3.68 -6.60
CA GLY A 85 -4.94 3.26 -7.40
C GLY A 85 -4.25 1.99 -6.91
N LEU A 86 -4.62 1.46 -5.74
CA LEU A 86 -4.09 0.22 -5.18
C LEU A 86 -5.20 -0.59 -4.53
N VAL A 87 -5.28 -1.87 -4.87
CA VAL A 87 -6.35 -2.78 -4.43
C VAL A 87 -5.73 -4.08 -3.91
N GLN A 88 -6.18 -4.56 -2.76
CA GLN A 88 -5.95 -5.93 -2.28
C GLN A 88 -7.19 -6.76 -2.51
N LEU A 89 -7.11 -7.80 -3.33
CA LEU A 89 -8.15 -8.81 -3.43
C LEU A 89 -8.02 -9.78 -2.24
N ARG A 90 -8.93 -9.66 -1.27
CA ARG A 90 -8.93 -10.40 -0.02
C ARG A 90 -10.25 -11.13 0.15
N VAL A 91 -10.37 -12.31 -0.42
CA VAL A 91 -11.58 -13.13 -0.43
C VAL A 91 -11.29 -14.49 0.18
N PHE A 92 -12.21 -15.04 0.98
CA PHE A 92 -12.00 -16.29 1.72
C PHE A 92 -13.12 -17.33 1.54
N ASP A 93 -14.24 -16.96 0.95
CA ASP A 93 -15.44 -17.79 0.84
C ASP A 93 -15.61 -18.43 -0.55
N LEU A 94 -14.59 -18.38 -1.40
CA LEU A 94 -14.60 -18.96 -2.74
C LEU A 94 -13.69 -20.19 -2.84
N ASP A 95 -14.10 -21.18 -3.61
CA ASP A 95 -13.22 -22.26 -4.07
C ASP A 95 -12.13 -21.71 -5.03
N ARG A 96 -11.10 -22.52 -5.30
CA ARG A 96 -9.94 -22.13 -6.12
C ARG A 96 -10.34 -21.64 -7.52
N ALA A 97 -11.28 -22.33 -8.18
CA ALA A 97 -11.67 -21.97 -9.55
C ALA A 97 -12.47 -20.66 -9.58
N SER A 98 -13.39 -20.47 -8.65
CA SER A 98 -14.16 -19.24 -8.47
C SER A 98 -13.27 -18.06 -8.09
N HIS A 99 -12.28 -18.27 -7.20
CA HIS A 99 -11.31 -17.25 -6.81
C HIS A 99 -10.44 -16.83 -8.01
N LEU A 100 -9.92 -17.78 -8.79
CA LEU A 100 -9.18 -17.49 -10.01
C LEU A 100 -10.04 -16.68 -11.00
N ALA A 101 -11.28 -17.11 -11.25
CA ALA A 101 -12.18 -16.41 -12.17
C ALA A 101 -12.51 -14.97 -11.69
N LEU A 102 -12.64 -14.76 -10.39
CA LEU A 102 -12.82 -13.42 -9.81
C LEU A 102 -11.54 -12.58 -9.95
N ALA A 103 -10.38 -13.16 -9.64
CA ALA A 103 -9.10 -12.48 -9.70
C ALA A 103 -8.75 -12.00 -11.13
N VAL A 104 -9.04 -12.82 -12.14
CA VAL A 104 -8.88 -12.45 -13.58
C VAL A 104 -9.72 -11.22 -13.92
N GLU A 105 -11.00 -11.19 -13.52
CA GLU A 105 -11.87 -10.05 -13.81
C GLU A 105 -11.46 -8.80 -13.00
N ALA A 106 -11.10 -8.97 -11.73
CA ALA A 106 -10.58 -7.88 -10.90
C ALA A 106 -9.29 -7.29 -11.48
N GLN A 107 -8.38 -8.12 -11.98
CA GLN A 107 -7.15 -7.66 -12.62
C GLN A 107 -7.43 -6.86 -13.89
N LYS A 108 -8.36 -7.33 -14.75
CA LYS A 108 -8.78 -6.58 -15.94
C LYS A 108 -9.36 -5.21 -15.59
N LEU A 109 -10.22 -5.15 -14.57
CA LEU A 109 -10.76 -3.88 -14.09
C LEU A 109 -9.66 -2.96 -13.55
N CYS A 110 -8.80 -3.44 -12.69
CA CYS A 110 -7.71 -2.62 -12.14
C CYS A 110 -6.83 -2.08 -13.29
N ALA A 111 -6.44 -2.91 -14.25
CA ALA A 111 -5.64 -2.50 -15.41
C ALA A 111 -6.34 -1.44 -16.26
N ALA A 112 -7.64 -1.55 -16.49
CA ALA A 112 -8.42 -0.59 -17.26
C ALA A 112 -8.48 0.81 -16.61
N TYR A 113 -8.34 0.89 -15.29
CA TYR A 113 -8.30 2.14 -14.52
C TYR A 113 -6.90 2.56 -14.09
N GLY A 114 -5.84 1.87 -14.55
CA GLY A 114 -4.45 2.16 -14.16
C GLY A 114 -4.15 1.86 -12.68
N ALA A 115 -4.98 1.05 -12.03
CA ALA A 115 -4.77 0.63 -10.66
C ALA A 115 -3.96 -0.66 -10.57
N ARG A 116 -3.25 -0.86 -9.48
CA ARG A 116 -2.47 -2.06 -9.18
C ARG A 116 -3.27 -3.00 -8.29
N LEU A 117 -3.33 -4.29 -8.67
CA LEU A 117 -3.95 -5.35 -7.89
C LEU A 117 -2.88 -6.14 -7.13
N LEU A 118 -3.06 -6.30 -5.82
CA LEU A 118 -2.32 -7.26 -4.99
C LEU A 118 -3.26 -8.40 -4.59
N ILE A 119 -2.74 -9.62 -4.67
CA ILE A 119 -3.47 -10.80 -4.18
C ILE A 119 -3.12 -11.04 -2.70
N ASN A 120 -4.13 -11.31 -1.89
CA ASN A 120 -3.91 -11.62 -0.49
C ASN A 120 -3.32 -13.03 -0.33
N SER A 121 -2.12 -13.12 0.21
CA SER A 121 -1.50 -14.36 0.70
C SER A 121 -1.30 -15.50 -0.32
N ASP A 122 -1.40 -15.22 -1.63
CA ASP A 122 -1.35 -16.24 -2.70
C ASP A 122 -0.48 -15.75 -3.87
N GLU A 123 0.80 -16.14 -3.84
CA GLU A 123 1.79 -15.77 -4.86
C GLU A 123 1.53 -16.47 -6.21
N GLU A 124 1.08 -17.73 -6.14
CA GLU A 124 0.77 -18.50 -7.35
C GLU A 124 -0.39 -17.87 -8.11
N LEU A 125 -1.47 -17.51 -7.40
CA LEU A 125 -2.60 -16.81 -8.01
C LEU A 125 -2.18 -15.44 -8.55
N ALA A 126 -1.36 -14.69 -7.81
CA ALA A 126 -0.86 -13.40 -8.25
C ALA A 126 -0.09 -13.52 -9.58
N ALA A 127 0.81 -14.48 -9.69
CA ALA A 127 1.55 -14.77 -10.92
C ALA A 127 0.62 -15.20 -12.05
N GLN A 128 -0.34 -16.09 -11.75
CA GLN A 128 -1.27 -16.65 -12.76
C GLN A 128 -2.16 -15.58 -13.38
N VAL A 129 -2.59 -14.57 -12.64
CA VAL A 129 -3.45 -13.49 -13.15
C VAL A 129 -2.68 -12.25 -13.59
N GLY A 130 -1.36 -12.22 -13.45
CA GLY A 130 -0.53 -11.05 -13.75
C GLY A 130 -0.81 -9.88 -12.82
N ALA A 131 -1.10 -10.15 -11.54
CA ALA A 131 -1.28 -9.11 -10.54
C ALA A 131 0.02 -8.34 -10.30
N ALA A 132 -0.08 -7.11 -9.80
CA ALA A 132 1.07 -6.28 -9.49
C ALA A 132 1.93 -6.82 -8.33
N GLY A 133 1.41 -7.77 -7.55
CA GLY A 133 2.13 -8.40 -6.47
C GLY A 133 1.24 -9.07 -5.42
N VAL A 134 1.77 -9.21 -4.21
CA VAL A 134 1.17 -9.96 -3.11
C VAL A 134 1.12 -9.11 -1.83
N HIS A 135 0.07 -9.30 -1.05
CA HIS A 135 -0.03 -8.80 0.31
C HIS A 135 0.06 -9.94 1.32
N LEU A 136 1.13 -9.96 2.09
CA LEU A 136 1.35 -10.96 3.14
C LEU A 136 0.48 -10.67 4.37
N SER A 137 -0.20 -11.68 4.87
CA SER A 137 -0.78 -11.61 6.21
C SER A 137 0.33 -11.54 7.28
N SER A 138 0.01 -11.03 8.47
CA SER A 138 0.96 -11.00 9.58
C SER A 138 1.48 -12.40 9.94
N ARG A 139 0.63 -13.43 9.83
CA ARG A 139 1.05 -14.83 10.04
C ARG A 139 2.12 -15.27 9.03
N GLN A 140 1.93 -14.95 7.74
CA GLN A 140 2.95 -15.27 6.73
C GLN A 140 4.22 -14.47 6.97
N LEU A 141 4.11 -13.17 7.23
CA LEU A 141 5.24 -12.32 7.56
C LEU A 141 6.09 -12.90 8.70
N GLN A 142 5.46 -13.43 9.75
CA GLN A 142 6.14 -14.07 10.88
C GLN A 142 6.79 -15.42 10.52
N GLY A 143 6.21 -16.20 9.61
CA GLY A 143 6.68 -17.53 9.23
C GLY A 143 7.82 -17.54 8.20
N LEU A 144 8.00 -16.49 7.40
CA LEU A 144 9.01 -16.44 6.35
C LEU A 144 10.41 -16.28 6.93
N GLN A 145 11.39 -17.01 6.42
CA GLN A 145 12.81 -16.83 6.75
C GLN A 145 13.50 -15.88 5.76
N GLU A 146 13.09 -15.93 4.51
CA GLU A 146 13.61 -15.13 3.41
C GLU A 146 12.47 -14.44 2.65
N SER A 147 12.80 -13.44 1.85
CA SER A 147 11.81 -12.74 1.02
C SER A 147 11.19 -13.71 0.01
N PRO A 148 9.87 -13.81 -0.05
CA PRO A 148 9.20 -14.64 -1.05
C PRO A 148 9.19 -13.99 -2.43
N ARG A 149 9.74 -12.79 -2.55
CA ARG A 149 9.65 -11.97 -3.78
C ARG A 149 10.27 -12.68 -4.97
N GLN A 150 9.46 -12.99 -5.95
CA GLN A 150 9.91 -13.36 -7.29
C GLN A 150 9.86 -12.15 -8.22
N ASN A 151 8.75 -11.41 -8.22
CA ASN A 151 8.54 -10.18 -9.00
C ASN A 151 7.40 -9.35 -8.39
N GLY A 152 7.37 -8.04 -8.69
CA GLY A 152 6.27 -7.14 -8.34
C GLY A 152 6.33 -6.60 -6.91
N LEU A 153 5.22 -6.01 -6.47
CA LEU A 153 5.08 -5.40 -5.17
C LEU A 153 4.86 -6.44 -4.07
N LEU A 154 5.56 -6.26 -2.98
CA LEU A 154 5.36 -7.03 -1.76
C LEU A 154 4.82 -6.10 -0.67
N ALA A 155 3.60 -6.35 -0.22
CA ALA A 155 2.97 -5.64 0.90
C ALA A 155 2.84 -6.56 2.11
N ALA A 156 2.73 -6.01 3.32
CA ALA A 156 2.51 -6.80 4.52
C ALA A 156 1.59 -6.11 5.54
N SER A 157 0.79 -6.91 6.24
CA SER A 157 0.05 -6.50 7.42
C SER A 157 0.97 -6.53 8.65
N CYS A 158 1.02 -5.40 9.37
CA CYS A 158 1.81 -5.19 10.58
C CYS A 158 0.94 -4.67 11.72
N HIS A 159 1.29 -5.03 12.96
CA HIS A 159 0.54 -4.62 14.16
C HIS A 159 1.41 -3.95 15.23
N ASN A 160 2.73 -4.01 15.09
CA ASN A 160 3.69 -3.51 16.06
C ASN A 160 5.06 -3.23 15.40
N ALA A 161 6.03 -2.75 16.20
CA ALA A 161 7.38 -2.44 15.74
C ALA A 161 8.14 -3.67 15.22
N ASP A 162 7.92 -4.85 15.82
CA ASP A 162 8.61 -6.07 15.41
C ASP A 162 8.16 -6.52 14.02
N ASP A 163 6.86 -6.43 13.73
CA ASP A 163 6.31 -6.69 12.40
C ASP A 163 6.89 -5.74 11.35
N LEU A 164 6.99 -4.43 11.66
CA LEU A 164 7.57 -3.45 10.75
C LEU A 164 9.06 -3.73 10.48
N ARG A 165 9.84 -4.02 11.52
CA ARG A 165 11.26 -4.39 11.35
C ARG A 165 11.42 -5.65 10.52
N ARG A 166 10.57 -6.65 10.74
CA ARG A 166 10.58 -7.88 9.95
C ARG A 166 10.21 -7.63 8.50
N ALA A 167 9.17 -6.84 8.25
CA ALA A 167 8.77 -6.45 6.89
C ALA A 167 9.93 -5.77 6.15
N GLN A 168 10.64 -4.85 6.80
CA GLN A 168 11.82 -4.20 6.24
C GLN A 168 12.95 -5.18 5.94
N ALA A 169 13.26 -6.09 6.89
CA ALA A 169 14.29 -7.10 6.71
C ALA A 169 14.00 -8.05 5.54
N LEU A 170 12.73 -8.35 5.28
CA LEU A 170 12.28 -9.17 4.15
C LEU A 170 12.13 -8.37 2.83
N GLY A 171 12.46 -7.08 2.82
CA GLY A 171 12.37 -6.25 1.62
C GLY A 171 10.94 -5.96 1.16
N VAL A 172 9.98 -5.88 2.08
CA VAL A 172 8.60 -5.46 1.80
C VAL A 172 8.59 -4.01 1.27
N ASP A 173 7.80 -3.72 0.26
CA ASP A 173 7.74 -2.40 -0.37
C ASP A 173 6.84 -1.42 0.37
N LEU A 174 5.81 -1.93 1.03
CA LEU A 174 4.87 -1.15 1.82
C LEU A 174 4.27 -1.98 2.95
N ALA A 175 4.00 -1.35 4.09
CA ALA A 175 3.31 -1.98 5.21
C ALA A 175 1.93 -1.37 5.43
N VAL A 176 1.01 -2.16 5.98
CA VAL A 176 -0.28 -1.70 6.49
C VAL A 176 -0.27 -1.89 8.00
N LEU A 177 -0.26 -0.81 8.77
CA LEU A 177 -0.22 -0.85 10.23
C LEU A 177 -1.62 -0.69 10.82
N SER A 178 -2.04 -1.64 11.66
CA SER A 178 -3.42 -1.73 12.14
C SER A 178 -3.56 -2.39 13.51
N PRO A 179 -4.70 -2.15 14.22
CA PRO A 179 -5.71 -1.15 13.91
C PRO A 179 -5.36 0.22 14.50
N VAL A 180 -5.49 1.32 13.73
CA VAL A 180 -5.25 2.67 14.25
C VAL A 180 -6.43 3.16 15.07
N LEU A 181 -7.65 3.03 14.56
CA LEU A 181 -8.89 3.38 15.26
C LEU A 181 -9.76 2.13 15.47
N PRO A 182 -10.76 2.18 16.37
CA PRO A 182 -11.68 1.08 16.58
C PRO A 182 -12.30 0.61 15.26
N THR A 183 -12.38 -0.70 15.06
CA THR A 183 -12.88 -1.29 13.81
C THR A 183 -13.73 -2.52 14.08
N ARG A 184 -14.81 -2.67 13.30
CA ARG A 184 -15.66 -3.87 13.38
C ARG A 184 -14.99 -5.14 12.86
N SER A 185 -13.90 -5.03 12.11
CA SER A 185 -13.18 -6.19 11.59
C SER A 185 -12.36 -6.90 12.68
N HIS A 186 -12.00 -6.19 13.73
CA HIS A 186 -11.28 -6.71 14.91
C HIS A 186 -11.81 -5.98 16.16
N PRO A 187 -13.03 -6.31 16.63
CA PRO A 187 -13.69 -5.56 17.70
C PRO A 187 -12.95 -5.63 19.04
N ASP A 188 -12.24 -6.73 19.28
CA ASP A 188 -11.49 -6.98 20.53
C ASP A 188 -10.04 -6.46 20.48
N ALA A 189 -9.57 -5.97 19.33
CA ALA A 189 -8.22 -5.44 19.21
C ALA A 189 -8.14 -4.03 19.80
N GLN A 190 -7.17 -3.81 20.67
CA GLN A 190 -6.89 -2.47 21.19
C GLN A 190 -6.31 -1.60 20.07
N PRO A 191 -6.95 -0.46 19.73
CA PRO A 191 -6.43 0.43 18.69
C PRO A 191 -5.15 1.13 19.16
N LEU A 192 -4.25 1.37 18.20
CA LEU A 192 -2.99 2.08 18.45
C LEU A 192 -3.22 3.56 18.83
N GLY A 193 -4.22 4.18 18.22
CA GLY A 193 -4.33 5.64 18.18
C GLY A 193 -3.29 6.28 17.25
N TRP A 194 -3.51 7.53 16.90
CA TRP A 194 -2.64 8.25 15.97
C TRP A 194 -1.24 8.54 16.53
N GLU A 195 -1.11 8.81 17.80
CA GLU A 195 0.18 9.09 18.45
C GLU A 195 1.13 7.88 18.37
N ARG A 196 0.63 6.69 18.72
CA ARG A 196 1.42 5.46 18.63
C ARG A 196 1.67 5.05 17.18
N PHE A 197 0.69 5.29 16.31
CA PHE A 197 0.89 5.07 14.87
C PHE A 197 2.04 5.93 14.35
N ALA A 198 2.05 7.24 14.64
CA ALA A 198 3.09 8.16 14.21
C ALA A 198 4.48 7.73 14.71
N THR A 199 4.59 7.34 15.98
CA THR A 199 5.85 6.83 16.55
C THR A 199 6.37 5.59 15.81
N LEU A 200 5.49 4.68 15.40
CA LEU A 200 5.85 3.47 14.67
C LEU A 200 6.17 3.75 13.20
N ALA A 201 5.42 4.64 12.57
CA ALA A 201 5.62 5.03 11.18
C ALA A 201 6.96 5.77 10.98
N ASP A 202 7.33 6.64 11.93
CA ASP A 202 8.62 7.36 11.93
C ASP A 202 9.84 6.43 11.99
N GLN A 203 9.71 5.28 12.62
CA GLN A 203 10.75 4.26 12.70
C GLN A 203 10.84 3.36 11.46
N ALA A 204 9.87 3.45 10.55
CA ALA A 204 9.80 2.60 9.38
C ALA A 204 10.58 3.22 8.21
N ALA A 205 11.47 2.44 7.59
CA ALA A 205 12.17 2.81 6.36
C ALA A 205 11.38 2.43 5.08
N ILE A 206 10.11 2.06 5.23
CA ILE A 206 9.20 1.73 4.13
C ILE A 206 7.90 2.50 4.29
N PRO A 207 7.17 2.82 3.20
CA PRO A 207 5.86 3.45 3.27
C PRO A 207 4.88 2.66 4.13
N VAL A 208 4.19 3.34 5.06
CA VAL A 208 3.23 2.73 6.00
C VAL A 208 1.84 3.32 5.77
N TYR A 209 0.86 2.47 5.48
CA TYR A 209 -0.55 2.87 5.42
C TYR A 209 -1.24 2.67 6.76
N ALA A 210 -2.07 3.63 7.15
CA ALA A 210 -2.94 3.51 8.31
C ALA A 210 -4.18 2.67 7.97
N LEU A 211 -4.48 1.62 8.78
CA LEU A 211 -5.68 0.80 8.62
C LEU A 211 -6.43 0.66 9.97
N GLY A 212 -7.73 0.47 9.90
CA GLY A 212 -8.63 0.35 11.05
C GLY A 212 -9.39 1.65 11.30
N GLY A 213 -10.69 1.63 11.01
CA GLY A 213 -11.56 2.81 11.10
C GLY A 213 -11.34 3.87 10.01
N MET A 214 -10.50 3.58 9.02
CA MET A 214 -10.10 4.56 8.00
C MET A 214 -11.17 4.80 6.93
N HIS A 215 -11.24 6.05 6.46
CA HIS A 215 -12.04 6.53 5.33
C HIS A 215 -11.34 7.75 4.69
N PRO A 216 -11.73 8.20 3.48
CA PRO A 216 -11.02 9.28 2.77
C PRO A 216 -10.89 10.59 3.56
N GLY A 217 -11.86 10.92 4.41
CA GLY A 217 -11.83 12.12 5.25
C GLY A 217 -10.73 12.14 6.33
N LEU A 218 -10.05 11.02 6.58
CA LEU A 218 -8.92 10.94 7.51
C LEU A 218 -7.55 11.04 6.83
N LEU A 219 -7.51 11.27 5.51
CA LEU A 219 -6.28 11.25 4.75
C LEU A 219 -5.27 12.31 5.23
N THR A 220 -5.72 13.54 5.46
CA THR A 220 -4.86 14.62 5.98
C THR A 220 -4.26 14.25 7.33
N GLN A 221 -5.08 13.73 8.25
CA GLN A 221 -4.61 13.29 9.56
C GLN A 221 -3.63 12.12 9.47
N ALA A 222 -3.83 11.21 8.50
CA ALA A 222 -2.90 10.12 8.26
C ALA A 222 -1.53 10.64 7.79
N TRP A 223 -1.50 11.61 6.88
CA TRP A 223 -0.26 12.27 6.44
C TRP A 223 0.44 13.00 7.58
N GLU A 224 -0.29 13.76 8.40
CA GLU A 224 0.26 14.44 9.57
C GLU A 224 0.88 13.45 10.58
N ALA A 225 0.37 12.22 10.62
CA ALA A 225 0.91 11.13 11.43
C ALA A 225 2.03 10.33 10.72
N GLY A 226 2.53 10.78 9.56
CA GLY A 226 3.61 10.12 8.81
C GLY A 226 3.18 8.92 7.96
N ALA A 227 1.88 8.72 7.74
CA ALA A 227 1.41 7.66 6.85
C ALA A 227 1.64 8.00 5.38
N GLN A 228 1.86 6.99 4.54
CA GLN A 228 1.75 7.08 3.08
C GLN A 228 0.32 7.46 2.66
N GLY A 229 -0.66 7.02 3.41
CA GLY A 229 -2.06 7.23 3.17
C GLY A 229 -2.92 6.32 4.02
N VAL A 230 -4.16 6.11 3.60
CA VAL A 230 -5.13 5.27 4.30
C VAL A 230 -5.41 3.97 3.56
N ALA A 231 -5.43 2.85 4.29
CA ALA A 231 -5.97 1.59 3.83
C ALA A 231 -7.36 1.34 4.44
N GLY A 232 -8.27 0.77 3.68
CA GLY A 232 -9.62 0.56 4.20
C GLY A 232 -10.39 -0.53 3.49
N ILE A 233 -11.27 -1.18 4.24
CA ILE A 233 -12.28 -2.10 3.68
C ILE A 233 -13.55 -1.28 3.43
N ARG A 234 -14.40 -1.13 4.44
CA ARG A 234 -15.72 -0.49 4.33
C ARG A 234 -15.66 1.02 4.03
N GLY A 235 -14.66 1.72 4.54
CA GLY A 235 -14.54 3.16 4.34
C GLY A 235 -14.06 3.55 2.95
N LEU A 236 -13.50 2.60 2.18
CA LEU A 236 -13.08 2.78 0.79
C LEU A 236 -13.93 1.95 -0.19
N TRP A 237 -14.70 0.98 0.30
CA TRP A 237 -15.64 0.23 -0.52
C TRP A 237 -16.92 1.03 -0.69
N PRO A 238 -17.39 1.25 -1.93
CA PRO A 238 -18.61 2.00 -2.17
C PRO A 238 -19.80 1.35 -1.47
N GLN A 239 -20.54 2.14 -0.70
CA GLN A 239 -21.84 1.69 -0.20
C GLN A 239 -22.76 1.56 -1.40
N ALA A 240 -23.40 0.42 -1.56
CA ALA A 240 -24.45 0.29 -2.56
C ALA A 240 -25.46 1.43 -2.31
N LEU A 241 -25.79 2.19 -3.34
CA LEU A 241 -26.92 3.09 -3.30
C LEU A 241 -28.14 2.20 -3.04
N ALA A 242 -28.73 2.35 -1.84
CA ALA A 242 -29.92 1.65 -1.44
C ALA A 242 -31.08 2.02 -2.36
#